data_421594585930be88deb666a9ee73947a
#
_entry.id   421594585930be88deb666a9ee73947a
#
_cell.length_a   1.000
_cell.length_b   1.000
_cell.length_c   1.000
_cell.angle_alpha   90.00
_cell.angle_beta   90.00
_cell.angle_gamma   90.00
#
_symmetry.space_group_name_H-M   'P 1'
#
loop_
_entity.id
_entity.type
_entity.pdbx_description
1 polymer ?
#
loop_
_entity_poly.entity_id
_entity_poly.type
_entity_poly.pdbx_seq_one_letter_code
_entity_poly.pdbx_strand_id
1 'polypeptide(L)'
;MHDNRLNTVGSRKDFESFKKKAQEQAHQPGIDSKMEPFPIYEREDYKGSDKLKDKVAIITGGDSGIGKSVAIFFAHEGANSVIVYKDQNELEDAEATKERIEDLGQACLLLQGDIGESSFCQQVVEETLETFGYIDILVNNAAEQHPQESLLDISDEQLEKTFRTNIFSMFYLTKAALPYLKEGASIINTTSITAYEGNDQLIDYSSTKGAITAFTRSLAKNLADKKIRVNGVAPGPIWTPLIPSTFDAEKVKSFGDSSGMKRPGQPAELAPAYVYLASDDSTYVSGQVIHVNGGTVING
;
A
#
# COMPACT_ATOMS: atom_id res chain seq x y z
N MET A 1 -1.23 17.28 20.65
CA MET A 1 -0.84 18.00 19.42
C MET A 1 -0.19 16.97 18.54
N HIS A 2 -0.91 16.47 17.50
CA HIS A 2 -0.30 15.58 16.52
C HIS A 2 0.83 16.31 15.81
N ASP A 3 1.87 15.58 15.47
CA ASP A 3 3.04 16.15 14.79
C ASP A 3 2.69 16.36 13.31
N ASN A 4 2.38 17.61 12.93
CA ASN A 4 2.07 17.98 11.52
C ASN A 4 3.15 17.52 10.51
N ARG A 5 4.33 17.08 10.98
CA ARG A 5 5.38 16.52 10.13
C ARG A 5 4.95 15.16 9.51
N LEU A 6 4.12 14.40 10.21
CA LEU A 6 3.65 13.10 9.70
C LEU A 6 2.78 13.17 8.44
N ASN A 7 2.29 14.35 8.06
CA ASN A 7 1.49 14.59 6.87
C ASN A 7 2.20 15.53 5.88
N THR A 8 3.39 15.13 5.45
CA THR A 8 4.24 15.96 4.60
C THR A 8 3.65 16.17 3.22
N VAL A 9 3.44 17.44 2.86
CA VAL A 9 3.04 17.90 1.52
C VAL A 9 4.28 18.35 0.76
N GLY A 10 4.40 17.97 -0.50
CA GLY A 10 5.56 18.31 -1.31
C GLY A 10 5.23 18.65 -2.76
N SER A 11 6.15 19.38 -3.36
CA SER A 11 6.15 19.73 -4.78
C SER A 11 7.01 18.78 -5.61
N ARG A 12 6.94 18.89 -6.93
CA ARG A 12 7.83 18.18 -7.85
C ARG A 12 9.32 18.45 -7.53
N LYS A 13 9.66 19.66 -7.11
CA LYS A 13 11.05 20.01 -6.74
C LYS A 13 11.51 19.24 -5.51
N ASP A 14 10.63 19.05 -4.54
CA ASP A 14 10.95 18.32 -3.32
C ASP A 14 11.21 16.85 -3.64
N PHE A 15 10.46 16.25 -4.58
CA PHE A 15 10.73 14.89 -5.05
C PHE A 15 12.10 14.77 -5.74
N GLU A 16 12.44 15.72 -6.62
CA GLU A 16 13.70 15.74 -7.37
C GLU A 16 14.92 16.05 -6.49
N SER A 17 14.76 16.88 -5.47
CA SER A 17 15.83 17.29 -4.53
C SER A 17 15.91 16.46 -3.27
N PHE A 18 15.11 15.42 -3.13
CA PHE A 18 15.02 14.60 -1.94
C PHE A 18 16.35 13.92 -1.59
N LYS A 19 16.82 14.12 -0.36
CA LYS A 19 18.10 13.58 0.14
C LYS A 19 17.84 12.60 1.27
N LYS A 20 18.13 11.35 1.02
CA LYS A 20 18.08 10.28 2.01
C LYS A 20 19.16 10.49 3.07
N LYS A 21 18.88 10.03 4.29
CA LYS A 21 19.85 9.91 5.37
C LYS A 21 20.03 8.44 5.74
N ALA A 22 21.22 8.09 6.18
CA ALA A 22 21.49 6.78 6.77
C ALA A 22 20.65 6.63 8.04
N GLN A 23 19.80 5.64 8.12
CA GLN A 23 18.94 5.34 9.27
C GLN A 23 18.51 3.87 9.23
N GLU A 24 18.11 3.36 10.38
CA GLU A 24 17.66 1.99 10.56
C GLU A 24 16.58 1.95 11.65
N GLN A 25 15.62 1.04 11.53
CA GLN A 25 14.60 0.75 12.53
C GLN A 25 14.66 -0.73 12.90
N ALA A 26 14.64 -1.04 14.19
CA ALA A 26 14.93 -2.39 14.70
C ALA A 26 13.81 -3.42 14.41
N HIS A 27 12.59 -2.99 14.07
CA HIS A 27 11.43 -3.85 13.97
C HIS A 27 10.54 -3.48 12.78
N GLN A 28 9.82 -4.49 12.24
CA GLN A 28 8.70 -4.32 11.35
C GLN A 28 7.39 -4.63 12.11
N PRO A 29 6.32 -3.85 11.87
CA PRO A 29 6.23 -2.71 10.92
C PRO A 29 7.15 -1.53 11.26
N GLY A 30 7.58 -0.81 10.23
CA GLY A 30 8.35 0.43 10.40
C GLY A 30 7.45 1.61 10.78
N ILE A 31 7.97 2.60 11.48
CA ILE A 31 7.25 3.72 12.07
C ILE A 31 7.58 5.02 11.32
N ASP A 32 6.54 5.71 10.84
CA ASP A 32 6.67 6.99 10.12
C ASP A 32 7.32 8.08 10.97
N SER A 33 6.88 8.23 12.22
CA SER A 33 7.39 9.26 13.14
C SER A 33 8.90 9.18 13.40
N LYS A 34 9.52 8.04 13.07
CA LYS A 34 10.98 7.81 13.16
C LYS A 34 11.74 8.05 11.86
N MET A 35 11.05 8.35 10.76
CA MET A 35 11.70 8.60 9.47
C MET A 35 12.40 9.94 9.40
N GLU A 36 13.61 9.97 8.83
CA GLU A 36 14.33 11.21 8.53
C GLU A 36 15.05 11.12 7.16
N PRO A 37 14.68 11.95 6.18
CA PRO A 37 13.54 12.86 6.17
C PRO A 37 12.19 12.10 6.13
N PHE A 38 11.12 12.79 6.54
CA PHE A 38 9.78 12.23 6.42
C PHE A 38 9.42 11.95 4.97
N PRO A 39 8.68 10.87 4.69
CA PRO A 39 8.11 10.64 3.37
C PRO A 39 7.15 11.77 2.96
N ILE A 40 6.99 11.98 1.67
CA ILE A 40 6.02 12.94 1.14
C ILE A 40 4.77 12.16 0.75
N TYR A 41 3.66 12.44 1.46
CA TYR A 41 2.40 11.73 1.35
C TYR A 41 1.38 12.41 0.46
N GLU A 42 1.54 13.71 0.25
CA GLU A 42 0.57 14.55 -0.46
C GLU A 42 1.29 15.50 -1.42
N ARG A 43 0.62 15.88 -2.49
CA ARG A 43 1.15 16.86 -3.45
C ARG A 43 0.42 18.19 -3.29
N GLU A 44 1.18 19.30 -3.21
CA GLU A 44 0.63 20.66 -3.07
C GLU A 44 -0.25 21.10 -4.26
N ASP A 45 0.00 20.52 -5.44
CA ASP A 45 -0.73 20.83 -6.68
C ASP A 45 -1.89 19.86 -6.96
N TYR A 46 -2.11 18.84 -6.11
CA TYR A 46 -3.19 17.89 -6.30
C TYR A 46 -4.53 18.51 -5.90
N LYS A 47 -5.47 18.44 -6.83
CA LYS A 47 -6.85 18.88 -6.60
C LYS A 47 -7.77 17.73 -6.91
N GLY A 48 -8.54 17.30 -5.93
CA GLY A 48 -9.58 16.31 -6.13
C GLY A 48 -10.64 16.79 -7.13
N SER A 49 -11.28 15.86 -7.77
CA SER A 49 -12.35 16.07 -8.74
C SER A 49 -13.55 15.18 -8.50
N ASP A 50 -13.73 14.74 -7.26
CA ASP A 50 -14.84 13.91 -6.79
C ASP A 50 -14.92 12.52 -7.49
N LYS A 51 -13.78 11.99 -7.97
CA LYS A 51 -13.74 10.70 -8.69
C LYS A 51 -14.17 9.51 -7.84
N LEU A 52 -14.02 9.62 -6.54
CA LEU A 52 -14.37 8.58 -5.57
C LEU A 52 -15.43 9.06 -4.57
N LYS A 53 -16.22 10.07 -4.97
CA LYS A 53 -17.24 10.65 -4.12
C LYS A 53 -18.18 9.58 -3.58
N ASP A 54 -18.42 9.64 -2.27
CA ASP A 54 -19.30 8.72 -1.52
C ASP A 54 -18.85 7.24 -1.59
N LYS A 55 -17.61 6.95 -2.02
CA LYS A 55 -17.05 5.59 -1.99
C LYS A 55 -16.50 5.25 -0.61
N VAL A 56 -16.46 3.95 -0.29
CA VAL A 56 -15.83 3.41 0.92
C VAL A 56 -14.70 2.48 0.53
N ALA A 57 -13.48 2.77 1.01
CA ALA A 57 -12.28 2.01 0.73
C ALA A 57 -11.71 1.34 1.99
N ILE A 58 -11.45 0.04 1.94
CA ILE A 58 -10.63 -0.66 2.94
C ILE A 58 -9.18 -0.65 2.44
N ILE A 59 -8.24 -0.17 3.27
CA ILE A 59 -6.82 -0.04 2.92
C ILE A 59 -5.97 -0.71 4.01
N THR A 60 -5.31 -1.82 3.68
CA THR A 60 -4.39 -2.48 4.60
C THR A 60 -3.02 -1.82 4.60
N GLY A 61 -2.42 -1.60 5.78
CA GLY A 61 -1.21 -0.80 5.93
C GLY A 61 -1.45 0.65 5.51
N GLY A 62 -2.62 1.20 5.88
CA GLY A 62 -3.01 2.56 5.53
C GLY A 62 -2.53 3.62 6.53
N ASP A 63 -1.90 3.21 7.60
CA ASP A 63 -1.30 4.05 8.65
C ASP A 63 -0.05 4.79 8.16
N SER A 64 0.70 4.18 7.26
CA SER A 64 2.02 4.67 6.83
C SER A 64 2.31 4.39 5.35
N GLY A 65 3.43 4.87 4.86
CA GLY A 65 3.97 4.55 3.54
C GLY A 65 2.99 4.77 2.39
N ILE A 66 2.92 3.79 1.48
CA ILE A 66 2.07 3.87 0.28
C ILE A 66 0.59 3.92 0.66
N GLY A 67 0.16 3.07 1.62
CA GLY A 67 -1.24 3.00 2.04
C GLY A 67 -1.78 4.31 2.60
N LYS A 68 -0.99 5.00 3.42
CA LYS A 68 -1.30 6.35 3.93
C LYS A 68 -1.53 7.35 2.81
N SER A 69 -0.59 7.41 1.86
CA SER A 69 -0.74 8.33 0.72
C SER A 69 -1.97 8.00 -0.13
N VAL A 70 -2.24 6.70 -0.36
CA VAL A 70 -3.46 6.27 -1.07
C VAL A 70 -4.72 6.74 -0.34
N ALA A 71 -4.78 6.58 0.99
CA ALA A 71 -5.91 7.02 1.80
C ALA A 71 -6.14 8.54 1.72
N ILE A 72 -5.06 9.33 1.80
CA ILE A 72 -5.13 10.80 1.67
C ILE A 72 -5.63 11.21 0.27
N PHE A 73 -5.11 10.60 -0.80
CA PHE A 73 -5.56 10.90 -2.15
C PHE A 73 -7.01 10.45 -2.41
N PHE A 74 -7.42 9.34 -1.80
CA PHE A 74 -8.82 8.89 -1.85
C PHE A 74 -9.75 9.89 -1.13
N ALA A 75 -9.31 10.44 0.00
CA ALA A 75 -10.05 11.49 0.70
C ALA A 75 -10.17 12.79 -0.13
N HIS A 76 -9.10 13.20 -0.83
CA HIS A 76 -9.18 14.31 -1.80
C HIS A 76 -10.23 14.07 -2.90
N GLU A 77 -10.44 12.81 -3.29
CA GLU A 77 -11.43 12.42 -4.29
C GLU A 77 -12.82 12.10 -3.72
N GLY A 78 -13.02 12.33 -2.42
CA GLY A 78 -14.32 12.22 -1.77
C GLY A 78 -14.65 10.84 -1.17
N ALA A 79 -13.68 9.95 -1.00
CA ALA A 79 -13.90 8.62 -0.41
C ALA A 79 -13.69 8.60 1.09
N ASN A 80 -14.53 7.86 1.81
CA ASN A 80 -14.31 7.44 3.18
C ASN A 80 -13.34 6.25 3.23
N SER A 81 -12.58 6.11 4.30
CA SER A 81 -11.55 5.08 4.42
C SER A 81 -11.64 4.27 5.70
N VAL A 82 -11.33 2.98 5.59
CA VAL A 82 -11.02 2.09 6.70
C VAL A 82 -9.53 1.78 6.64
N ILE A 83 -8.79 2.23 7.63
CA ILE A 83 -7.34 2.04 7.76
C ILE A 83 -7.10 0.84 8.66
N VAL A 84 -6.47 -0.19 8.09
CA VAL A 84 -6.08 -1.40 8.84
C VAL A 84 -4.58 -1.35 9.09
N TYR A 85 -4.18 -1.42 10.37
CA TYR A 85 -2.79 -1.42 10.82
C TYR A 85 -2.55 -2.55 11.83
N LYS A 86 -1.28 -2.94 12.06
CA LYS A 86 -0.99 -4.19 12.75
C LYS A 86 -0.99 -4.06 14.28
N ASP A 87 -0.18 -3.17 14.82
CA ASP A 87 0.06 -3.14 16.26
C ASP A 87 0.04 -1.73 16.87
N GLN A 88 0.12 -1.68 18.21
CA GLN A 88 0.02 -0.45 18.97
C GLN A 88 1.13 0.58 18.66
N ASN A 89 2.28 0.14 18.15
CA ASN A 89 3.40 1.06 17.85
C ASN A 89 3.10 1.93 16.63
N GLU A 90 2.14 1.51 15.79
CA GLU A 90 1.70 2.26 14.60
C GLU A 90 0.52 3.20 14.89
N LEU A 91 -0.02 3.21 16.12
CA LEU A 91 -1.21 3.98 16.46
C LEU A 91 -1.05 5.48 16.17
N GLU A 92 0.09 6.09 16.52
CA GLU A 92 0.36 7.52 16.26
C GLU A 92 0.30 7.84 14.75
N ASP A 93 0.88 6.96 13.93
CA ASP A 93 0.90 7.11 12.47
C ASP A 93 -0.53 6.93 11.89
N ALA A 94 -1.30 5.97 12.43
CA ALA A 94 -2.68 5.71 12.03
C ALA A 94 -3.61 6.88 12.42
N GLU A 95 -3.47 7.43 13.64
CA GLU A 95 -4.21 8.61 14.10
C GLU A 95 -3.90 9.84 13.24
N ALA A 96 -2.62 10.07 12.89
CA ALA A 96 -2.25 11.17 12.01
C ALA A 96 -2.85 11.00 10.60
N THR A 97 -2.91 9.78 10.08
CA THR A 97 -3.58 9.49 8.81
C THR A 97 -5.09 9.78 8.89
N LYS A 98 -5.74 9.32 9.96
CA LYS A 98 -7.15 9.58 10.21
C LYS A 98 -7.44 11.07 10.29
N GLU A 99 -6.68 11.82 11.11
CA GLU A 99 -6.84 13.26 11.26
C GLU A 99 -6.77 13.96 9.90
N ARG A 100 -5.80 13.57 9.05
CA ARG A 100 -5.67 14.15 7.71
C ARG A 100 -6.86 13.87 6.81
N ILE A 101 -7.40 12.66 6.84
CA ILE A 101 -8.61 12.27 6.08
C ILE A 101 -9.81 13.09 6.56
N GLU A 102 -9.96 13.25 7.88
CA GLU A 102 -11.05 14.03 8.48
C GLU A 102 -10.94 15.53 8.17
N ASP A 103 -9.72 16.10 8.14
CA ASP A 103 -9.45 17.47 7.68
C ASP A 103 -9.86 17.71 6.23
N LEU A 104 -9.83 16.67 5.39
CA LEU A 104 -10.30 16.69 4.01
C LEU A 104 -11.82 16.49 3.88
N GLY A 105 -12.52 16.35 5.02
CA GLY A 105 -13.98 16.23 5.08
C GLY A 105 -14.53 14.82 4.91
N GLN A 106 -13.67 13.80 4.97
CA GLN A 106 -14.08 12.39 4.83
C GLN A 106 -14.02 11.66 6.16
N ALA A 107 -14.82 10.60 6.32
CA ALA A 107 -14.78 9.77 7.52
C ALA A 107 -13.69 8.70 7.44
N CYS A 108 -13.09 8.39 8.60
CA CYS A 108 -12.05 7.37 8.71
C CYS A 108 -12.28 6.46 9.92
N LEU A 109 -12.31 5.14 9.67
CA LEU A 109 -12.34 4.10 10.69
C LEU A 109 -10.93 3.49 10.83
N LEU A 110 -10.43 3.36 12.05
CA LEU A 110 -9.16 2.69 12.35
C LEU A 110 -9.42 1.29 12.92
N LEU A 111 -8.79 0.27 12.36
CA LEU A 111 -8.88 -1.11 12.81
C LEU A 111 -7.49 -1.70 13.03
N GLN A 112 -7.22 -2.12 14.27
CA GLN A 112 -5.94 -2.70 14.66
C GLN A 112 -6.02 -4.23 14.71
N GLY A 113 -5.11 -4.91 14.01
CA GLY A 113 -4.95 -6.36 14.08
C GLY A 113 -4.11 -6.97 12.97
N ASP A 114 -3.86 -8.26 13.05
CA ASP A 114 -3.06 -9.01 12.08
C ASP A 114 -3.92 -9.55 10.94
N ILE A 115 -3.73 -9.02 9.74
CA ILE A 115 -4.41 -9.50 8.52
C ILE A 115 -4.00 -10.93 8.13
N GLY A 116 -2.93 -11.47 8.69
CA GLY A 116 -2.58 -12.88 8.57
C GLY A 116 -3.58 -13.82 9.24
N GLU A 117 -4.50 -13.28 10.06
CA GLU A 117 -5.57 -14.01 10.71
C GLU A 117 -6.90 -13.82 9.96
N SER A 118 -7.45 -14.91 9.45
CA SER A 118 -8.68 -14.88 8.64
C SER A 118 -9.90 -14.36 9.41
N SER A 119 -9.97 -14.59 10.73
CA SER A 119 -11.01 -14.06 11.60
C SER A 119 -10.95 -12.55 11.73
N PHE A 120 -9.75 -11.97 11.81
CA PHE A 120 -9.59 -10.52 11.82
C PHE A 120 -10.01 -9.89 10.48
N CYS A 121 -9.68 -10.54 9.36
CA CYS A 121 -10.15 -10.08 8.05
C CYS A 121 -11.69 -10.07 7.93
N GLN A 122 -12.38 -11.02 8.58
CA GLN A 122 -13.84 -11.02 8.66
C GLN A 122 -14.34 -9.84 9.52
N GLN A 123 -13.74 -9.63 10.69
CA GLN A 123 -14.05 -8.48 11.57
C GLN A 123 -13.88 -7.15 10.84
N VAL A 124 -12.80 -6.95 10.05
CA VAL A 124 -12.57 -5.74 9.26
C VAL A 124 -13.76 -5.46 8.33
N VAL A 125 -14.27 -6.48 7.66
CA VAL A 125 -15.41 -6.35 6.75
C VAL A 125 -16.70 -6.05 7.54
N GLU A 126 -16.95 -6.75 8.62
CA GLU A 126 -18.13 -6.56 9.48
C GLU A 126 -18.19 -5.12 10.04
N GLU A 127 -17.11 -4.64 10.65
CA GLU A 127 -17.03 -3.28 11.19
C GLU A 127 -17.13 -2.20 10.10
N THR A 128 -16.60 -2.47 8.91
CA THR A 128 -16.78 -1.57 7.75
C THR A 128 -18.26 -1.46 7.36
N LEU A 129 -18.95 -2.58 7.30
CA LEU A 129 -20.39 -2.61 6.94
C LEU A 129 -21.25 -2.00 8.03
N GLU A 130 -20.93 -2.21 9.32
CA GLU A 130 -21.62 -1.58 10.43
C GLU A 130 -21.46 -0.06 10.42
N THR A 131 -20.28 0.43 10.06
CA THR A 131 -19.97 1.87 10.07
C THR A 131 -20.49 2.59 8.82
N PHE A 132 -20.29 2.02 7.63
CA PHE A 132 -20.54 2.70 6.35
C PHE A 132 -21.68 2.07 5.53
N GLY A 133 -22.05 0.82 5.80
CA GLY A 133 -23.14 0.11 5.13
C GLY A 133 -22.75 -0.59 3.82
N TYR A 134 -21.60 -0.30 3.24
CA TYR A 134 -21.14 -0.87 1.96
C TYR A 134 -19.62 -0.79 1.81
N ILE A 135 -19.09 -1.47 0.78
CA ILE A 135 -17.68 -1.48 0.40
C ILE A 135 -17.59 -1.34 -1.12
N ASP A 136 -16.85 -0.35 -1.62
CA ASP A 136 -16.62 -0.14 -3.06
C ASP A 136 -15.20 -0.50 -3.50
N ILE A 137 -14.23 -0.28 -2.61
CA ILE A 137 -12.82 -0.39 -2.97
C ILE A 137 -12.10 -1.21 -1.90
N LEU A 138 -11.28 -2.17 -2.36
CA LEU A 138 -10.37 -2.92 -1.50
C LEU A 138 -8.94 -2.70 -1.98
N VAL A 139 -8.08 -2.12 -1.13
CA VAL A 139 -6.66 -1.94 -1.38
C VAL A 139 -5.86 -2.89 -0.49
N ASN A 140 -5.41 -3.98 -1.05
CA ASN A 140 -4.50 -4.93 -0.40
C ASN A 140 -3.07 -4.41 -0.55
N ASN A 141 -2.56 -3.70 0.48
CA ASN A 141 -1.27 -3.01 0.40
C ASN A 141 -0.27 -3.46 1.46
N ALA A 142 -0.69 -3.82 2.66
CA ALA A 142 0.21 -4.24 3.74
C ALA A 142 1.14 -5.37 3.32
N ALA A 143 2.41 -5.27 3.70
CA ALA A 143 3.43 -6.28 3.42
C ALA A 143 4.59 -6.19 4.41
N GLU A 144 5.32 -7.28 4.54
CA GLU A 144 6.61 -7.36 5.24
C GLU A 144 7.66 -7.98 4.32
N GLN A 145 8.96 -7.74 4.63
CA GLN A 145 10.10 -8.31 3.89
C GLN A 145 11.30 -8.47 4.82
N HIS A 146 12.02 -9.58 4.66
CA HIS A 146 13.16 -9.95 5.50
C HIS A 146 14.33 -10.38 4.62
N PRO A 147 15.38 -9.55 4.47
CA PRO A 147 16.51 -9.88 3.62
C PRO A 147 17.35 -11.01 4.20
N GLN A 148 17.80 -11.91 3.33
CA GLN A 148 18.72 -13.01 3.66
C GLN A 148 19.80 -13.11 2.57
N GLU A 149 21.01 -13.47 2.96
CA GLU A 149 22.12 -13.60 2.01
C GLU A 149 22.02 -14.89 1.15
N SER A 150 21.31 -15.89 1.64
CA SER A 150 21.15 -17.18 0.96
C SER A 150 19.75 -17.74 1.15
N LEU A 151 19.26 -18.51 0.20
CA LEU A 151 18.05 -19.32 0.37
C LEU A 151 18.12 -20.23 1.62
N LEU A 152 19.32 -20.69 1.99
CA LEU A 152 19.54 -21.54 3.15
C LEU A 152 19.36 -20.82 4.49
N ASP A 153 19.39 -19.49 4.49
CA ASP A 153 19.20 -18.65 5.68
C ASP A 153 17.73 -18.29 5.93
N ILE A 154 16.85 -18.55 4.95
CA ILE A 154 15.41 -18.35 5.10
C ILE A 154 14.85 -19.51 5.91
N SER A 155 14.45 -19.23 7.16
CA SER A 155 13.80 -20.26 7.98
C SER A 155 12.37 -20.55 7.49
N ASP A 156 11.85 -21.73 7.84
CA ASP A 156 10.45 -22.08 7.52
C ASP A 156 9.47 -21.09 8.15
N GLU A 157 9.76 -20.59 9.37
CA GLU A 157 8.94 -19.60 10.06
C GLU A 157 8.93 -18.24 9.33
N GLN A 158 10.11 -17.78 8.84
CA GLN A 158 10.19 -16.57 8.04
C GLN A 158 9.38 -16.72 6.75
N LEU A 159 9.57 -17.82 6.03
CA LEU A 159 8.88 -18.12 4.79
C LEU A 159 7.36 -18.10 5.01
N GLU A 160 6.87 -18.86 6.01
CA GLU A 160 5.44 -18.94 6.30
C GLU A 160 4.87 -17.58 6.70
N LYS A 161 5.57 -16.82 7.54
CA LYS A 161 5.16 -15.48 7.98
C LYS A 161 5.07 -14.51 6.80
N THR A 162 6.11 -14.45 5.94
CA THR A 162 6.13 -13.58 4.75
C THR A 162 4.95 -13.92 3.81
N PHE A 163 4.68 -15.19 3.56
CA PHE A 163 3.54 -15.61 2.74
C PHE A 163 2.20 -15.31 3.41
N ARG A 164 2.10 -15.50 4.71
CA ARG A 164 0.88 -15.24 5.47
C ARG A 164 0.49 -13.77 5.42
N THR A 165 1.44 -12.88 5.68
CA THR A 165 1.20 -11.43 5.62
C THR A 165 0.97 -10.95 4.19
N ASN A 166 1.81 -11.35 3.23
CA ASN A 166 1.82 -10.70 1.92
C ASN A 166 0.79 -11.27 0.95
N ILE A 167 0.41 -12.55 1.05
CA ILE A 167 -0.49 -13.18 0.07
C ILE A 167 -1.69 -13.88 0.71
N PHE A 168 -1.55 -14.64 1.80
CA PHE A 168 -2.71 -15.30 2.39
C PHE A 168 -3.72 -14.29 2.92
N SER A 169 -3.26 -13.18 3.50
CA SER A 169 -4.10 -12.06 3.93
C SER A 169 -4.98 -11.52 2.79
N MET A 170 -4.44 -11.40 1.58
CA MET A 170 -5.20 -10.91 0.43
C MET A 170 -6.33 -11.88 0.05
N PHE A 171 -6.09 -13.20 0.16
CA PHE A 171 -7.15 -14.19 0.00
C PHE A 171 -8.20 -14.06 1.11
N TYR A 172 -7.77 -13.91 2.37
CA TYR A 172 -8.70 -13.85 3.49
C TYR A 172 -9.60 -12.62 3.40
N LEU A 173 -9.00 -11.45 3.25
CA LEU A 173 -9.76 -10.20 3.20
C LEU A 173 -10.64 -10.10 1.94
N THR A 174 -10.11 -10.51 0.78
CA THR A 174 -10.89 -10.52 -0.46
C THR A 174 -12.07 -11.49 -0.36
N LYS A 175 -11.88 -12.69 0.20
CA LYS A 175 -12.97 -13.66 0.43
C LYS A 175 -14.04 -13.10 1.37
N ALA A 176 -13.64 -12.42 2.44
CA ALA A 176 -14.57 -11.80 3.40
C ALA A 176 -15.36 -10.66 2.74
N ALA A 177 -14.71 -9.80 1.95
CA ALA A 177 -15.33 -8.65 1.30
C ALA A 177 -16.22 -9.02 0.09
N LEU A 178 -15.86 -10.08 -0.66
CA LEU A 178 -16.45 -10.40 -1.96
C LEU A 178 -17.99 -10.55 -1.96
N PRO A 179 -18.65 -11.10 -0.93
CA PRO A 179 -20.12 -11.18 -0.88
C PRO A 179 -20.81 -9.80 -0.85
N TYR A 180 -20.10 -8.75 -0.47
CA TYR A 180 -20.62 -7.40 -0.28
C TYR A 180 -20.18 -6.43 -1.38
N LEU A 181 -19.18 -6.81 -2.20
CA LEU A 181 -18.77 -6.04 -3.37
C LEU A 181 -19.82 -6.10 -4.46
N LYS A 182 -20.19 -4.93 -4.98
CA LYS A 182 -21.20 -4.79 -6.05
C LYS A 182 -20.53 -4.54 -7.40
N GLU A 183 -21.35 -4.56 -8.47
CA GLU A 183 -20.95 -4.09 -9.78
C GLU A 183 -20.30 -2.70 -9.70
N GLY A 184 -19.16 -2.52 -10.35
CA GLY A 184 -18.36 -1.28 -10.30
C GLY A 184 -17.29 -1.25 -9.19
N ALA A 185 -17.31 -2.20 -8.25
CA ALA A 185 -16.27 -2.28 -7.21
C ALA A 185 -14.86 -2.52 -7.81
N SER A 186 -13.85 -2.05 -7.09
CA SER A 186 -12.44 -2.18 -7.49
C SER A 186 -11.59 -2.82 -6.40
N ILE A 187 -10.83 -3.85 -6.77
CA ILE A 187 -9.81 -4.48 -5.93
C ILE A 187 -8.43 -4.10 -6.50
N ILE A 188 -7.56 -3.53 -5.66
CA ILE A 188 -6.24 -3.07 -6.06
C ILE A 188 -5.19 -3.74 -5.16
N ASN A 189 -4.28 -4.49 -5.77
CA ASN A 189 -3.25 -5.25 -5.07
C ASN A 189 -1.87 -4.60 -5.26
N THR A 190 -1.18 -4.29 -4.16
CA THR A 190 0.19 -3.78 -4.21
C THR A 190 1.16 -4.95 -4.40
N THR A 191 1.67 -5.12 -5.62
CA THR A 191 2.75 -6.05 -5.95
C THR A 191 4.12 -5.37 -5.77
N SER A 192 5.09 -5.61 -6.63
CA SER A 192 6.43 -4.99 -6.61
C SER A 192 7.12 -5.21 -7.96
N ILE A 193 8.11 -4.38 -8.28
CA ILE A 193 9.02 -4.68 -9.38
C ILE A 193 9.75 -6.02 -9.18
N THR A 194 9.99 -6.42 -7.92
CA THR A 194 10.65 -7.69 -7.62
C THR A 194 9.85 -8.93 -8.05
N ALA A 195 8.55 -8.78 -8.33
CA ALA A 195 7.75 -9.83 -8.95
C ALA A 195 8.18 -10.15 -10.39
N TYR A 196 8.91 -9.24 -11.03
CA TYR A 196 9.30 -9.30 -12.43
C TYR A 196 10.80 -9.47 -12.61
N GLU A 197 11.61 -8.73 -11.85
CA GLU A 197 13.07 -8.78 -11.94
C GLU A 197 13.71 -9.74 -10.91
N GLY A 198 12.95 -10.10 -9.85
CA GLY A 198 13.51 -10.78 -8.69
C GLY A 198 14.30 -9.85 -7.78
N ASN A 199 14.79 -10.40 -6.67
CA ASN A 199 15.77 -9.78 -5.80
C ASN A 199 16.49 -10.89 -5.03
N ASP A 200 17.81 -10.92 -5.11
CA ASP A 200 18.66 -11.98 -4.59
C ASP A 200 18.65 -12.09 -3.05
N GLN A 201 18.39 -11.01 -2.34
CA GLN A 201 18.29 -10.99 -0.88
C GLN A 201 16.83 -11.05 -0.37
N LEU A 202 15.82 -10.94 -1.23
CA LEU A 202 14.40 -10.94 -0.89
C LEU A 202 13.66 -12.06 -1.65
N ILE A 203 14.14 -13.29 -1.58
CA ILE A 203 13.64 -14.42 -2.38
C ILE A 203 12.19 -14.75 -2.02
N ASP A 204 11.88 -14.90 -0.73
CA ASP A 204 10.53 -15.16 -0.23
C ASP A 204 9.56 -14.00 -0.54
N TYR A 205 9.98 -12.76 -0.26
CA TYR A 205 9.21 -11.56 -0.61
C TYR A 205 8.89 -11.49 -2.10
N SER A 206 9.91 -11.62 -2.96
CA SER A 206 9.74 -11.58 -4.43
C SER A 206 8.78 -12.67 -4.90
N SER A 207 8.84 -13.86 -4.29
CA SER A 207 7.93 -14.96 -4.57
C SER A 207 6.49 -14.61 -4.20
N THR A 208 6.26 -13.96 -3.04
CA THR A 208 4.92 -13.47 -2.67
C THR A 208 4.41 -12.43 -3.67
N LYS A 209 5.27 -11.51 -4.14
CA LYS A 209 4.89 -10.46 -5.09
C LYS A 209 4.58 -11.03 -6.49
N GLY A 210 5.25 -12.09 -6.89
CA GLY A 210 4.88 -12.89 -8.07
C GLY A 210 3.52 -13.57 -7.91
N ALA A 211 3.26 -14.16 -6.74
CA ALA A 211 1.96 -14.75 -6.41
C ALA A 211 0.82 -13.72 -6.46
N ILE A 212 1.03 -12.50 -5.94
CA ILE A 212 0.05 -11.40 -6.00
C ILE A 212 -0.26 -11.03 -7.46
N THR A 213 0.74 -10.99 -8.33
CA THR A 213 0.54 -10.71 -9.76
C THR A 213 -0.34 -11.78 -10.43
N ALA A 214 -0.09 -13.06 -10.14
CA ALA A 214 -0.91 -14.17 -10.63
C ALA A 214 -2.32 -14.15 -10.03
N PHE A 215 -2.46 -13.87 -8.73
CA PHE A 215 -3.73 -13.70 -8.03
C PHE A 215 -4.58 -12.60 -8.68
N THR A 216 -3.99 -11.43 -8.92
CA THR A 216 -4.65 -10.28 -9.58
C THR A 216 -5.24 -10.68 -10.94
N ARG A 217 -4.44 -11.32 -11.79
CA ARG A 217 -4.86 -11.75 -13.14
C ARG A 217 -5.96 -12.82 -13.11
N SER A 218 -5.83 -13.77 -12.20
CA SER A 218 -6.80 -14.88 -12.06
C SER A 218 -8.13 -14.38 -11.50
N LEU A 219 -8.08 -13.53 -10.46
CA LEU A 219 -9.28 -12.98 -9.85
C LEU A 219 -10.02 -12.01 -10.79
N ALA A 220 -9.30 -11.22 -11.59
CA ALA A 220 -9.89 -10.36 -12.60
C ALA A 220 -10.75 -11.14 -13.60
N LYS A 221 -10.24 -12.30 -14.06
CA LYS A 221 -11.01 -13.19 -14.96
C LYS A 221 -12.22 -13.81 -14.26
N ASN A 222 -12.05 -14.21 -12.99
CA ASN A 222 -13.11 -14.85 -12.21
C ASN A 222 -14.28 -13.89 -11.90
N LEU A 223 -13.98 -12.59 -11.72
CA LEU A 223 -14.97 -11.58 -11.36
C LEU A 223 -15.49 -10.74 -12.53
N ALA A 224 -15.04 -11.01 -13.76
CA ALA A 224 -15.42 -10.25 -14.95
C ALA A 224 -16.94 -10.17 -15.16
N ASP A 225 -17.64 -11.29 -15.03
CA ASP A 225 -19.10 -11.36 -15.19
C ASP A 225 -19.85 -10.60 -14.09
N LYS A 226 -19.20 -10.39 -12.93
CA LYS A 226 -19.74 -9.56 -11.83
C LYS A 226 -19.43 -8.07 -12.00
N LYS A 227 -18.69 -7.73 -13.05
CA LYS A 227 -18.21 -6.35 -13.32
C LYS A 227 -17.43 -5.73 -12.15
N ILE A 228 -16.70 -6.58 -11.42
CA ILE A 228 -15.74 -6.17 -10.39
C ILE A 228 -14.36 -6.17 -11.02
N ARG A 229 -13.67 -5.04 -10.97
CA ARG A 229 -12.32 -4.90 -11.53
C ARG A 229 -11.28 -5.30 -10.52
N VAL A 230 -10.23 -5.97 -10.98
CA VAL A 230 -9.09 -6.36 -10.13
C VAL A 230 -7.80 -5.99 -10.85
N ASN A 231 -7.02 -5.10 -10.26
CA ASN A 231 -5.78 -4.61 -10.85
C ASN A 231 -4.67 -4.57 -9.80
N GLY A 232 -3.45 -4.31 -10.26
CA GLY A 232 -2.30 -4.17 -9.38
C GLY A 232 -1.50 -2.90 -9.65
N VAL A 233 -0.71 -2.51 -8.66
CA VAL A 233 0.36 -1.53 -8.80
C VAL A 233 1.67 -2.22 -8.43
N ALA A 234 2.70 -2.06 -9.26
CA ALA A 234 4.06 -2.55 -9.01
C ALA A 234 4.99 -1.37 -8.70
N PRO A 235 5.18 -1.04 -7.43
CA PRO A 235 6.12 -0.01 -7.02
C PRO A 235 7.56 -0.39 -7.33
N GLY A 236 8.38 0.61 -7.69
CA GLY A 236 9.83 0.55 -7.58
C GLY A 236 10.33 0.83 -6.16
N PRO A 237 11.54 1.35 -5.99
CA PRO A 237 12.05 1.77 -4.70
C PRO A 237 11.32 3.03 -4.21
N ILE A 238 10.49 2.89 -3.18
CA ILE A 238 9.68 3.97 -2.60
C ILE A 238 10.11 4.26 -1.17
N TRP A 239 10.28 5.53 -0.84
CA TRP A 239 10.69 5.97 0.48
C TRP A 239 9.55 5.83 1.49
N THR A 240 9.60 4.76 2.27
CA THR A 240 8.58 4.37 3.26
C THR A 240 9.25 3.79 4.51
N PRO A 241 8.55 3.70 5.66
CA PRO A 241 9.08 3.07 6.87
C PRO A 241 9.52 1.61 6.70
N LEU A 242 8.99 0.91 5.71
CA LEU A 242 9.42 -0.45 5.38
C LEU A 242 10.92 -0.52 5.05
N ILE A 243 11.49 0.54 4.47
CA ILE A 243 12.88 0.54 4.02
C ILE A 243 13.90 0.54 5.18
N PRO A 244 13.87 1.50 6.12
CA PRO A 244 14.78 1.47 7.26
C PRO A 244 14.45 0.37 8.28
N SER A 245 13.25 -0.22 8.25
CA SER A 245 12.92 -1.39 9.06
C SER A 245 13.35 -2.72 8.43
N THR A 246 13.83 -2.68 7.17
CA THR A 246 14.31 -3.84 6.43
C THR A 246 15.82 -3.87 6.28
N PHE A 247 16.44 -2.73 5.96
CA PHE A 247 17.83 -2.63 5.55
C PHE A 247 18.66 -1.85 6.55
N ASP A 248 19.98 -2.16 6.58
CA ASP A 248 20.96 -1.39 7.34
C ASP A 248 21.08 0.07 6.83
N ALA A 249 21.67 0.92 7.66
CA ALA A 249 21.76 2.35 7.43
C ALA A 249 22.48 2.73 6.13
N GLU A 250 23.53 1.99 5.72
CA GLU A 250 24.27 2.29 4.49
C GLU A 250 23.45 1.92 3.24
N LYS A 251 22.71 0.83 3.28
CA LYS A 251 21.82 0.42 2.20
C LYS A 251 20.65 1.40 2.05
N VAL A 252 20.08 1.88 3.17
CA VAL A 252 19.05 2.92 3.18
C VAL A 252 19.56 4.23 2.56
N LYS A 253 20.80 4.63 2.84
CA LYS A 253 21.43 5.83 2.25
C LYS A 253 21.54 5.77 0.73
N SER A 254 21.76 4.60 0.15
CA SER A 254 21.86 4.38 -1.30
C SER A 254 20.55 3.93 -1.96
N PHE A 255 19.47 3.78 -1.17
CA PHE A 255 18.19 3.24 -1.66
C PHE A 255 17.62 4.06 -2.82
N GLY A 256 17.27 3.40 -3.93
CA GLY A 256 16.71 4.03 -5.12
C GLY A 256 17.72 4.65 -6.10
N ASP A 257 19.02 4.70 -5.78
CA ASP A 257 20.05 5.26 -6.68
C ASP A 257 20.23 4.45 -7.96
N SER A 258 19.86 3.17 -7.96
CA SER A 258 19.87 2.29 -9.12
C SER A 258 18.67 2.48 -10.06
N SER A 259 17.61 3.16 -9.63
CA SER A 259 16.44 3.44 -10.50
C SER A 259 16.84 4.29 -11.71
N GLY A 260 16.04 4.26 -12.77
CA GLY A 260 16.26 5.12 -13.93
C GLY A 260 16.27 6.61 -13.59
N MET A 261 15.44 7.03 -12.63
CA MET A 261 15.37 8.42 -12.14
C MET A 261 16.41 8.75 -11.07
N LYS A 262 17.28 7.79 -10.66
CA LYS A 262 18.40 7.98 -9.70
C LYS A 262 17.98 8.50 -8.33
N ARG A 263 16.76 8.17 -7.88
CA ARG A 263 16.22 8.49 -6.59
C ARG A 263 15.13 7.50 -6.19
N PRO A 264 14.78 7.39 -4.91
CA PRO A 264 13.53 6.73 -4.54
C PRO A 264 12.33 7.59 -4.99
N GLY A 265 11.23 6.92 -5.31
CA GLY A 265 9.94 7.58 -5.41
C GLY A 265 9.38 7.93 -4.02
N GLN A 266 8.42 8.83 -3.99
CA GLN A 266 7.67 9.18 -2.79
C GLN A 266 6.29 8.51 -2.82
N PRO A 267 5.67 8.20 -1.68
CA PRO A 267 4.30 7.67 -1.64
C PRO A 267 3.31 8.49 -2.47
N ALA A 268 3.40 9.82 -2.43
CA ALA A 268 2.58 10.75 -3.22
C ALA A 268 2.73 10.61 -4.75
N GLU A 269 3.80 9.98 -5.24
CA GLU A 269 3.98 9.72 -6.67
C GLU A 269 3.26 8.43 -7.12
N LEU A 270 2.88 7.56 -6.17
CA LEU A 270 2.16 6.31 -6.44
C LEU A 270 0.65 6.46 -6.35
N ALA A 271 0.17 7.21 -5.36
CA ALA A 271 -1.25 7.31 -5.02
C ALA A 271 -2.15 7.64 -6.22
N PRO A 272 -1.76 8.50 -7.20
CA PRO A 272 -2.58 8.75 -8.39
C PRO A 272 -2.89 7.51 -9.23
N ALA A 273 -2.00 6.50 -9.26
CA ALA A 273 -2.27 5.24 -9.95
C ALA A 273 -3.39 4.45 -9.27
N TYR A 274 -3.46 4.49 -7.94
CA TYR A 274 -4.55 3.87 -7.18
C TYR A 274 -5.87 4.62 -7.38
N VAL A 275 -5.87 5.96 -7.41
CA VAL A 275 -7.05 6.77 -7.75
C VAL A 275 -7.58 6.38 -9.12
N TYR A 276 -6.71 6.30 -10.14
CA TYR A 276 -7.08 5.86 -11.48
C TYR A 276 -7.72 4.47 -11.48
N LEU A 277 -7.11 3.50 -10.81
CA LEU A 277 -7.61 2.13 -10.76
C LEU A 277 -8.90 1.99 -9.91
N ALA A 278 -9.10 2.85 -8.92
CA ALA A 278 -10.30 2.87 -8.09
C ALA A 278 -11.50 3.50 -8.81
N SER A 279 -11.24 4.50 -9.66
CA SER A 279 -12.28 5.35 -10.29
C SER A 279 -12.84 4.77 -11.60
N ASP A 280 -13.87 5.44 -12.10
CA ASP A 280 -14.49 5.12 -13.39
C ASP A 280 -13.61 5.48 -14.59
N ASP A 281 -12.49 6.18 -14.39
CA ASP A 281 -11.49 6.41 -15.45
C ASP A 281 -10.87 5.08 -15.95
N SER A 282 -11.01 3.99 -15.18
CA SER A 282 -10.45 2.67 -15.49
C SER A 282 -11.51 1.57 -15.69
N THR A 283 -12.73 1.92 -16.11
CA THR A 283 -13.86 0.95 -16.29
C THR A 283 -13.55 -0.21 -17.24
N TYR A 284 -12.62 -0.03 -18.18
CA TYR A 284 -12.19 -1.08 -19.12
C TYR A 284 -10.81 -1.65 -18.78
N VAL A 285 -10.33 -1.45 -17.55
CA VAL A 285 -9.03 -1.92 -17.07
C VAL A 285 -9.24 -2.95 -15.97
N SER A 286 -8.93 -4.22 -16.27
CA SER A 286 -8.95 -5.32 -15.29
C SER A 286 -7.87 -6.35 -15.62
N GLY A 287 -7.24 -6.93 -14.60
CA GLY A 287 -6.15 -7.88 -14.73
C GLY A 287 -4.79 -7.23 -15.08
N GLN A 288 -4.70 -5.90 -15.02
CA GLN A 288 -3.49 -5.16 -15.35
C GLN A 288 -2.67 -4.83 -14.11
N VAL A 289 -1.36 -4.62 -14.31
CA VAL A 289 -0.46 -4.14 -13.27
C VAL A 289 0.25 -2.88 -13.79
N ILE A 290 0.04 -1.77 -13.10
CA ILE A 290 0.69 -0.49 -13.43
C ILE A 290 2.03 -0.41 -12.71
N HIS A 291 3.10 -0.24 -13.46
CA HIS A 291 4.45 -0.06 -12.93
C HIS A 291 4.72 1.41 -12.63
N VAL A 292 4.93 1.75 -11.35
CA VAL A 292 5.34 3.08 -10.89
C VAL A 292 6.71 2.94 -10.22
N ASN A 293 7.77 2.93 -11.03
CA ASN A 293 9.07 2.40 -10.63
C ASN A 293 10.29 3.27 -10.99
N GLY A 294 10.07 4.54 -11.34
CA GLY A 294 11.19 5.47 -11.63
C GLY A 294 12.01 5.09 -12.87
N GLY A 295 11.40 4.41 -13.85
CA GLY A 295 12.07 4.06 -15.11
C GLY A 295 12.91 2.80 -15.05
N THR A 296 12.72 1.95 -14.04
CA THR A 296 13.22 0.58 -14.09
C THR A 296 12.34 -0.18 -15.08
N VAL A 297 12.91 -0.50 -16.24
CA VAL A 297 12.15 -1.12 -17.33
C VAL A 297 11.85 -2.57 -17.00
N ILE A 298 10.58 -2.89 -16.98
CA ILE A 298 10.11 -4.23 -16.72
C ILE A 298 8.96 -4.53 -17.67
N ASN A 299 9.12 -5.57 -18.44
CA ASN A 299 8.06 -6.09 -19.30
C ASN A 299 7.21 -7.07 -18.51
N GLY A 300 5.97 -6.71 -18.30
CA GLY A 300 4.97 -7.55 -17.65
C GLY A 300 4.35 -8.60 -18.57
#